data_cf3cc1ef988d3907fcbcccdf6371e3c2
#
_entry.id   cf3cc1ef988d3907fcbcccdf6371e3c2
#
_cell.length_a   1.000
_cell.length_b   1.000
_cell.length_c   1.000
_cell.angle_alpha   90.00
_cell.angle_beta   90.00
_cell.angle_gamma   90.00
#
_symmetry.space_group_name_H-M   'P 1'
#
loop_
_entity.id
_entity.type
_entity.pdbx_description
1 polymer ?
#
loop_
_entity_poly.entity_id
_entity_poly.type
_entity_poly.pdbx_seq_one_letter_code
_entity_poly.pdbx_strand_id
1 'polypeptide(L)'
;MSMETGTFTTFDDQSLFYRSWKSDAVSNGKVLLLLHRGHEHSERLQDIAENEAFKGYTIYSFDNRGHGYSEVKATFEFMDLVRDLNAFVAFVCTKENKKEQDIFLIANSVAGVVASTWVHDYAPKISGMALVAPAFKIKLYVPFAKEFLKLALTVKPKLNITSYVKSKFLTHDKAQQLKYDSDPRITPHIPARQLTTLLDTGERIVSDAAMIVVPTLVLSAAKDYVVDSAIQGDFYANLSSPLKRFVSLDNFFHGVLYEENSPLAIDEISRFINDSFAYEGTDSTDKLVTITGQECDKIRYGSLPLVSKVDFYIQRNAMKYLGFISRGMEIGLQYGFDSGVTLDHIYKNKAQGITFIGKFIDKGYLNSIGWKGIRQRKVHSVESIKEKIKTLQLTGKEVRILDIAGGPARYLIEIAESHPDVSIQVRDYQIQNVEQGRILATEKGLTNITYTQSDAFDPQSYVHNDFQPNIVVISGVFELFPENALINNAIKGVASIIEDQGFLIYTGQPWHPQLEQIANVLGNHQDSKWIMRRRSQYELDKLFAQHGFSKDGMLVDNWGIFTVSSALFNAHKTRLKV
;
A
#
# COMPACT_ATOMS: atom_id res chain seq x y z
N MET A 1 -30.29 4.22 20.67
CA MET A 1 -28.94 3.85 20.25
C MET A 1 -27.93 4.48 21.20
N SER A 2 -27.01 3.70 21.79
CA SER A 2 -25.97 4.24 22.68
C SER A 2 -24.76 4.69 21.86
N MET A 3 -24.16 5.84 22.22
CA MET A 3 -22.95 6.36 21.60
C MET A 3 -21.80 6.33 22.60
N GLU A 4 -20.65 5.84 22.17
CA GLU A 4 -19.38 5.84 22.92
C GLU A 4 -18.34 6.64 22.14
N THR A 5 -17.44 7.34 22.83
CA THR A 5 -16.31 8.04 22.24
C THR A 5 -15.01 7.60 22.90
N GLY A 6 -13.92 7.70 22.19
CA GLY A 6 -12.61 7.35 22.72
C GLY A 6 -11.50 7.71 21.74
N THR A 7 -10.32 7.16 21.97
CA THR A 7 -9.18 7.31 21.08
C THR A 7 -8.57 5.96 20.77
N PHE A 8 -7.91 5.86 19.61
CA PHE A 8 -7.08 4.72 19.24
C PHE A 8 -5.68 5.19 18.83
N THR A 9 -4.72 4.32 18.95
CA THR A 9 -3.32 4.60 18.60
C THR A 9 -3.06 4.20 17.14
N THR A 10 -2.44 5.10 16.39
CA THR A 10 -2.05 4.88 14.99
C THR A 10 -0.69 4.19 14.88
N PHE A 11 -0.27 3.88 13.65
CA PHE A 11 1.02 3.24 13.34
C PHE A 11 2.26 4.06 13.79
N ASP A 12 2.13 5.36 13.98
CA ASP A 12 3.18 6.31 14.40
C ASP A 12 2.89 6.93 15.78
N ASP A 13 2.22 6.18 16.64
CA ASP A 13 1.90 6.54 18.02
C ASP A 13 1.07 7.82 18.20
N GLN A 14 0.36 8.27 17.13
CA GLN A 14 -0.61 9.34 17.28
C GLN A 14 -1.91 8.79 17.88
N SER A 15 -2.61 9.64 18.64
CA SER A 15 -3.93 9.32 19.19
C SER A 15 -5.00 10.00 18.36
N LEU A 16 -5.85 9.22 17.69
CA LEU A 16 -6.98 9.73 16.93
C LEU A 16 -8.31 9.43 17.63
N PHE A 17 -9.21 10.39 17.55
CA PHE A 17 -10.54 10.32 18.15
C PHE A 17 -11.46 9.43 17.32
N TYR A 18 -12.31 8.63 17.99
CA TYR A 18 -13.36 7.86 17.34
C TYR A 18 -14.70 7.99 18.06
N ARG A 19 -15.77 7.69 17.33
CA ARG A 19 -17.13 7.48 17.81
C ARG A 19 -17.59 6.08 17.45
N SER A 20 -18.40 5.48 18.32
CA SER A 20 -19.14 4.25 18.00
C SER A 20 -20.59 4.39 18.41
N TRP A 21 -21.46 3.76 17.64
CA TRP A 21 -22.91 3.71 17.89
C TRP A 21 -23.32 2.24 17.94
N LYS A 22 -24.02 1.87 19.02
CA LYS A 22 -24.57 0.52 19.19
C LYS A 22 -26.08 0.61 19.25
N SER A 23 -26.72 -0.16 18.39
CA SER A 23 -28.18 -0.24 18.34
C SER A 23 -28.71 -0.96 19.59
N ASP A 24 -29.88 -0.54 20.09
CA ASP A 24 -30.62 -1.26 21.12
C ASP A 24 -31.34 -2.51 20.57
N ALA A 25 -31.34 -2.68 19.25
CA ALA A 25 -31.83 -3.89 18.59
C ALA A 25 -30.86 -5.06 18.77
N VAL A 26 -31.36 -6.27 18.51
CA VAL A 26 -30.50 -7.47 18.50
C VAL A 26 -29.40 -7.30 17.49
N SER A 27 -28.15 -7.41 17.94
CA SER A 27 -26.98 -7.27 17.09
C SER A 27 -26.90 -8.41 16.06
N ASN A 28 -26.66 -8.07 14.82
CA ASN A 28 -26.37 -9.03 13.74
C ASN A 28 -24.90 -9.51 13.73
N GLY A 29 -24.09 -9.04 14.67
CA GLY A 29 -22.67 -9.39 14.80
C GLY A 29 -21.75 -8.75 13.77
N LYS A 30 -22.22 -7.82 12.94
CA LYS A 30 -21.46 -7.14 11.88
C LYS A 30 -21.16 -5.69 12.25
N VAL A 31 -20.12 -5.15 11.62
CA VAL A 31 -19.63 -3.79 11.88
C VAL A 31 -19.65 -2.98 10.60
N LEU A 32 -20.15 -1.75 10.69
CA LEU A 32 -20.04 -0.75 9.63
C LEU A 32 -19.00 0.33 10.02
N LEU A 33 -18.07 0.62 9.14
CA LEU A 33 -17.16 1.76 9.29
C LEU A 33 -17.63 2.89 8.41
N LEU A 34 -18.06 4.00 9.02
CA LEU A 34 -18.43 5.22 8.32
C LEU A 34 -17.23 6.18 8.28
N LEU A 35 -16.76 6.53 7.09
CA LEU A 35 -15.61 7.41 6.91
C LEU A 35 -16.07 8.75 6.35
N HIS A 36 -15.77 9.84 7.09
CA HIS A 36 -16.19 11.20 6.74
C HIS A 36 -15.44 11.74 5.53
N ARG A 37 -16.04 12.68 4.82
CA ARG A 37 -15.41 13.40 3.70
C ARG A 37 -14.38 14.45 4.19
N GLY A 38 -13.59 14.98 3.27
CA GLY A 38 -12.64 16.05 3.56
C GLY A 38 -13.33 17.27 4.22
N HIS A 39 -12.60 17.98 5.06
CA HIS A 39 -13.03 19.12 5.88
C HIS A 39 -13.95 18.80 7.07
N GLU A 40 -14.57 17.63 7.11
CA GLU A 40 -15.55 17.23 8.13
C GLU A 40 -14.92 16.34 9.23
N HIS A 41 -15.76 15.78 10.04
CA HIS A 41 -15.40 14.91 11.17
C HIS A 41 -16.53 13.90 11.47
N SER A 42 -16.26 12.93 12.32
CA SER A 42 -17.16 11.79 12.63
C SER A 42 -18.53 12.18 13.18
N GLU A 43 -18.66 13.31 13.91
CA GLU A 43 -19.94 13.75 14.46
C GLU A 43 -20.95 14.12 13.36
N ARG A 44 -20.47 14.57 12.20
CA ARG A 44 -21.33 14.85 11.04
C ARG A 44 -22.04 13.60 10.52
N LEU A 45 -21.55 12.41 10.85
CA LEU A 45 -22.11 11.12 10.43
C LEU A 45 -23.19 10.59 11.39
N GLN A 46 -23.50 11.29 12.47
CA GLN A 46 -24.46 10.82 13.48
C GLN A 46 -25.84 10.52 12.89
N ASP A 47 -26.42 11.47 12.12
CA ASP A 47 -27.75 11.30 11.50
C ASP A 47 -27.79 10.05 10.56
N ILE A 48 -26.63 9.69 9.97
CA ILE A 48 -26.47 8.52 9.11
C ILE A 48 -26.34 7.26 9.96
N ALA A 49 -25.51 7.29 11.00
CA ALA A 49 -25.30 6.15 11.89
C ALA A 49 -26.59 5.73 12.62
N GLU A 50 -27.44 6.69 12.95
CA GLU A 50 -28.72 6.47 13.64
C GLU A 50 -29.88 6.10 12.69
N ASN A 51 -29.62 6.00 11.38
CA ASN A 51 -30.64 5.65 10.40
C ASN A 51 -31.15 4.20 10.61
N GLU A 52 -32.47 4.02 10.51
CA GLU A 52 -33.13 2.72 10.66
C GLU A 52 -32.59 1.62 9.73
N ALA A 53 -32.08 2.01 8.53
CA ALA A 53 -31.48 1.08 7.57
C ALA A 53 -30.24 0.35 8.10
N PHE A 54 -29.58 0.91 9.12
CA PHE A 54 -28.37 0.35 9.75
C PHE A 54 -28.62 -0.22 11.15
N LYS A 55 -29.87 -0.40 11.52
CA LYS A 55 -30.28 -0.98 12.79
C LYS A 55 -29.75 -2.42 12.93
N GLY A 56 -29.20 -2.74 14.10
CA GLY A 56 -28.59 -4.07 14.38
C GLY A 56 -27.10 -4.15 14.06
N TYR A 57 -26.52 -3.18 13.35
CA TYR A 57 -25.08 -3.08 13.19
C TYR A 57 -24.42 -2.33 14.35
N THR A 58 -23.17 -2.68 14.65
CA THR A 58 -22.27 -1.83 15.42
C THR A 58 -21.55 -0.90 14.43
N ILE A 59 -21.61 0.41 14.67
CA ILE A 59 -21.10 1.40 13.72
C ILE A 59 -19.92 2.14 14.36
N TYR A 60 -18.86 2.34 13.60
CA TYR A 60 -17.67 3.07 14.00
C TYR A 60 -17.31 4.15 12.98
N SER A 61 -16.77 5.26 13.48
CA SER A 61 -16.15 6.32 12.68
C SER A 61 -15.01 6.95 13.45
N PHE A 62 -14.01 7.47 12.79
CA PHE A 62 -12.94 8.23 13.42
C PHE A 62 -12.72 9.56 12.73
N ASP A 63 -12.14 10.51 13.46
CA ASP A 63 -11.73 11.78 12.91
C ASP A 63 -10.33 11.64 12.30
N ASN A 64 -10.20 11.93 11.01
CA ASN A 64 -8.91 11.93 10.34
C ASN A 64 -7.94 12.92 10.99
N ARG A 65 -6.64 12.72 10.80
CA ARG A 65 -5.59 13.65 11.26
C ARG A 65 -5.92 15.09 10.86
N GLY A 66 -5.90 16.01 11.84
CA GLY A 66 -6.20 17.42 11.64
C GLY A 66 -7.67 17.75 11.42
N HIS A 67 -8.57 16.82 11.71
CA HIS A 67 -10.01 17.01 11.62
C HIS A 67 -10.67 16.75 12.98
N GLY A 68 -11.81 17.41 13.22
CA GLY A 68 -12.62 17.19 14.40
C GLY A 68 -11.84 17.32 15.72
N TYR A 69 -11.81 16.22 16.48
CA TYR A 69 -11.07 16.13 17.75
C TYR A 69 -9.71 15.43 17.63
N SER A 70 -9.28 15.08 16.40
CA SER A 70 -7.97 14.47 16.13
C SER A 70 -6.93 15.55 15.86
N GLU A 71 -6.27 16.06 16.92
CA GLU A 71 -5.16 17.01 16.78
C GLU A 71 -3.93 16.35 16.16
N VAL A 72 -3.25 17.09 15.28
CA VAL A 72 -2.01 16.62 14.63
C VAL A 72 -0.83 17.42 15.13
N LYS A 73 0.15 16.73 15.71
CA LYS A 73 1.38 17.34 16.21
C LYS A 73 2.50 17.42 15.16
N ALA A 74 2.36 16.71 14.03
CA ALA A 74 3.36 16.64 12.98
C ALA A 74 2.74 16.80 11.57
N THR A 75 3.57 17.11 10.59
CA THR A 75 3.17 17.04 9.17
C THR A 75 2.99 15.59 8.77
N PHE A 76 1.94 15.29 8.02
CA PHE A 76 1.62 13.95 7.54
C PHE A 76 1.39 13.94 6.03
N GLU A 77 1.57 12.77 5.41
CA GLU A 77 1.35 12.52 4.00
C GLU A 77 -0.04 11.88 3.77
N PHE A 78 -0.50 11.84 2.51
CA PHE A 78 -1.79 11.21 2.21
C PHE A 78 -1.82 9.73 2.59
N MET A 79 -0.71 9.01 2.38
CA MET A 79 -0.62 7.58 2.76
C MET A 79 -0.72 7.32 4.26
N ASP A 80 -0.52 8.33 5.10
CA ASP A 80 -0.73 8.19 6.55
C ASP A 80 -2.22 8.02 6.88
N LEU A 81 -3.12 8.64 6.09
CA LEU A 81 -4.57 8.40 6.22
C LEU A 81 -4.94 6.94 5.89
N VAL A 82 -4.24 6.35 4.94
CA VAL A 82 -4.44 4.93 4.56
C VAL A 82 -3.93 3.99 5.67
N ARG A 83 -2.78 4.33 6.27
CA ARG A 83 -2.23 3.59 7.42
C ARG A 83 -3.09 3.73 8.67
N ASP A 84 -3.67 4.93 8.89
CA ASP A 84 -4.61 5.16 9.98
C ASP A 84 -5.88 4.32 9.83
N LEU A 85 -6.41 4.22 8.62
CA LEU A 85 -7.55 3.31 8.35
C LEU A 85 -7.17 1.87 8.65
N ASN A 86 -5.98 1.41 8.26
CA ASN A 86 -5.50 0.07 8.59
C ASN A 86 -5.40 -0.16 10.10
N ALA A 87 -4.84 0.80 10.83
CA ALA A 87 -4.75 0.74 12.31
C ALA A 87 -6.14 0.76 12.96
N PHE A 88 -7.06 1.58 12.43
CA PHE A 88 -8.43 1.65 12.94
C PHE A 88 -9.21 0.36 12.73
N VAL A 89 -9.09 -0.29 11.57
CA VAL A 89 -9.70 -1.60 11.32
C VAL A 89 -9.17 -2.65 12.31
N ALA A 90 -7.85 -2.70 12.52
CA ALA A 90 -7.24 -3.61 13.50
C ALA A 90 -7.73 -3.33 14.93
N PHE A 91 -7.82 -2.05 15.32
CA PHE A 91 -8.39 -1.63 16.61
C PHE A 91 -9.83 -2.11 16.78
N VAL A 92 -10.68 -1.88 15.77
CA VAL A 92 -12.11 -2.29 15.83
C VAL A 92 -12.25 -3.82 15.87
N CYS A 93 -11.46 -4.54 15.07
CA CYS A 93 -11.42 -6.00 15.12
C CYS A 93 -11.08 -6.53 16.52
N THR A 94 -10.07 -5.94 17.15
CA THR A 94 -9.66 -6.32 18.51
C THR A 94 -10.71 -5.95 19.55
N LYS A 95 -11.22 -4.70 19.52
CA LYS A 95 -12.21 -4.19 20.48
C LYS A 95 -13.52 -4.96 20.46
N GLU A 96 -14.02 -5.32 19.28
CA GLU A 96 -15.29 -6.02 19.10
C GLU A 96 -15.13 -7.55 18.99
N ASN A 97 -13.90 -8.07 19.08
CA ASN A 97 -13.58 -9.49 18.84
C ASN A 97 -14.15 -9.99 17.50
N LYS A 98 -13.87 -9.23 16.43
CA LYS A 98 -14.34 -9.48 15.06
C LYS A 98 -13.17 -9.75 14.13
N LYS A 99 -13.48 -10.33 12.96
CA LYS A 99 -12.53 -10.47 11.85
C LYS A 99 -12.84 -9.42 10.79
N GLU A 100 -11.87 -9.13 9.91
CA GLU A 100 -12.08 -8.21 8.79
C GLU A 100 -13.34 -8.54 7.96
N GLN A 101 -13.65 -9.82 7.77
CA GLN A 101 -14.84 -10.27 7.03
C GLN A 101 -16.19 -9.91 7.70
N ASP A 102 -16.16 -9.44 8.94
CA ASP A 102 -17.34 -8.94 9.64
C ASP A 102 -17.52 -7.41 9.48
N ILE A 103 -16.62 -6.78 8.71
CA ILE A 103 -16.56 -5.33 8.48
C ILE A 103 -17.01 -4.97 7.06
N PHE A 104 -17.83 -3.93 6.94
CA PHE A 104 -18.17 -3.24 5.71
C PHE A 104 -17.85 -1.75 5.83
N LEU A 105 -17.25 -1.14 4.78
CA LEU A 105 -16.89 0.28 4.75
C LEU A 105 -17.90 1.11 3.97
N ILE A 106 -18.24 2.29 4.50
CA ILE A 106 -18.96 3.34 3.78
C ILE A 106 -18.04 4.57 3.78
N ALA A 107 -17.45 4.86 2.63
CA ALA A 107 -16.39 5.86 2.50
C ALA A 107 -16.82 7.03 1.60
N ASN A 108 -16.82 8.25 2.14
CA ASN A 108 -17.36 9.42 1.50
C ASN A 108 -16.25 10.33 0.93
N SER A 109 -16.32 10.69 -0.36
CA SER A 109 -15.44 11.64 -1.02
C SER A 109 -13.94 11.30 -0.90
N VAL A 110 -13.12 12.07 -0.19
CA VAL A 110 -11.70 11.82 0.05
C VAL A 110 -11.49 10.46 0.72
N ALA A 111 -12.34 10.09 1.68
CA ALA A 111 -12.30 8.78 2.31
C ALA A 111 -12.52 7.63 1.30
N GLY A 112 -13.25 7.88 0.21
CA GLY A 112 -13.38 6.91 -0.89
C GLY A 112 -12.04 6.61 -1.57
N VAL A 113 -11.16 7.61 -1.72
CA VAL A 113 -9.80 7.39 -2.24
C VAL A 113 -8.93 6.66 -1.20
N VAL A 114 -9.05 7.02 0.08
CA VAL A 114 -8.34 6.34 1.18
C VAL A 114 -8.73 4.86 1.24
N ALA A 115 -10.04 4.55 1.25
CA ALA A 115 -10.56 3.18 1.29
C ALA A 115 -10.13 2.36 0.07
N SER A 116 -10.26 2.92 -1.14
CA SER A 116 -9.84 2.25 -2.38
C SER A 116 -8.33 1.98 -2.40
N THR A 117 -7.52 2.92 -1.89
CA THR A 117 -6.07 2.77 -1.77
C THR A 117 -5.72 1.69 -0.75
N TRP A 118 -6.40 1.68 0.39
CA TRP A 118 -6.20 0.65 1.42
C TRP A 118 -6.54 -0.74 0.90
N VAL A 119 -7.68 -0.88 0.22
CA VAL A 119 -8.08 -2.17 -0.36
C VAL A 119 -7.10 -2.65 -1.43
N HIS A 120 -6.63 -1.73 -2.27
CA HIS A 120 -5.66 -2.03 -3.32
C HIS A 120 -4.30 -2.47 -2.74
N ASP A 121 -3.75 -1.69 -1.80
CA ASP A 121 -2.38 -1.87 -1.32
C ASP A 121 -2.29 -2.96 -0.24
N TYR A 122 -3.30 -3.10 0.63
CA TYR A 122 -3.31 -4.02 1.77
C TYR A 122 -4.04 -5.34 1.51
N ALA A 123 -4.91 -5.40 0.49
CA ALA A 123 -5.75 -6.56 0.20
C ALA A 123 -6.46 -7.15 1.44
N PRO A 124 -7.22 -6.33 2.21
CA PRO A 124 -7.95 -6.79 3.39
C PRO A 124 -9.07 -7.74 3.00
N LYS A 125 -9.51 -8.57 3.95
CA LYS A 125 -10.59 -9.53 3.76
C LYS A 125 -11.95 -9.01 4.23
N ILE A 126 -12.23 -7.73 4.03
CA ILE A 126 -13.52 -7.13 4.38
C ILE A 126 -14.65 -7.67 3.51
N SER A 127 -15.90 -7.61 4.01
CA SER A 127 -17.08 -8.06 3.25
C SER A 127 -17.36 -7.19 2.03
N GLY A 128 -17.08 -5.88 2.10
CA GLY A 128 -17.29 -4.97 0.99
C GLY A 128 -17.09 -3.51 1.35
N MET A 129 -17.25 -2.65 0.33
CA MET A 129 -17.21 -1.19 0.50
C MET A 129 -18.24 -0.47 -0.37
N ALA A 130 -18.81 0.62 0.15
CA ALA A 130 -19.60 1.59 -0.58
C ALA A 130 -18.80 2.90 -0.69
N LEU A 131 -18.48 3.31 -1.90
CA LEU A 131 -17.78 4.55 -2.22
C LEU A 131 -18.79 5.61 -2.62
N VAL A 132 -18.96 6.62 -1.79
CA VAL A 132 -19.96 7.67 -1.98
C VAL A 132 -19.28 8.92 -2.56
N ALA A 133 -19.58 9.25 -3.79
CA ALA A 133 -18.95 10.35 -4.55
C ALA A 133 -17.42 10.40 -4.36
N PRO A 134 -16.68 9.29 -4.61
CA PRO A 134 -15.25 9.23 -4.30
C PRO A 134 -14.46 10.28 -5.09
N ALA A 135 -13.51 10.95 -4.39
CA ALA A 135 -12.76 12.09 -4.90
C ALA A 135 -11.53 11.68 -5.75
N PHE A 136 -11.70 10.75 -6.68
CA PHE A 136 -10.62 10.28 -7.56
C PHE A 136 -10.04 11.42 -8.42
N LYS A 137 -10.88 12.38 -8.82
CA LYS A 137 -10.45 13.58 -9.55
C LYS A 137 -11.25 14.79 -9.10
N ILE A 138 -10.58 15.72 -8.43
CA ILE A 138 -11.17 16.97 -7.97
C ILE A 138 -11.19 17.98 -9.12
N LYS A 139 -12.31 18.70 -9.30
CA LYS A 139 -12.46 19.78 -10.27
C LYS A 139 -11.72 21.02 -9.76
N LEU A 140 -10.49 21.25 -10.21
CA LEU A 140 -9.69 22.39 -9.72
C LEU A 140 -10.09 23.74 -10.33
N TYR A 141 -10.86 23.75 -11.41
CA TYR A 141 -11.34 24.96 -12.14
C TYR A 141 -10.24 25.92 -12.62
N VAL A 142 -8.97 25.65 -12.35
CA VAL A 142 -7.79 26.39 -12.82
C VAL A 142 -6.92 25.45 -13.64
N PRO A 143 -6.65 25.77 -14.92
CA PRO A 143 -5.77 24.94 -15.76
C PRO A 143 -4.38 24.80 -15.11
N PHE A 144 -3.81 23.61 -15.19
CA PHE A 144 -2.46 23.28 -14.67
C PHE A 144 -2.27 23.55 -13.17
N ALA A 145 -3.35 23.65 -12.39
CA ALA A 145 -3.27 23.95 -10.95
C ALA A 145 -2.42 22.91 -10.19
N LYS A 146 -2.51 21.61 -10.56
CA LYS A 146 -1.73 20.54 -9.95
C LYS A 146 -0.22 20.76 -10.16
N GLU A 147 0.19 21.10 -11.37
CA GLU A 147 1.58 21.35 -11.77
C GLU A 147 2.12 22.61 -11.06
N PHE A 148 1.34 23.68 -11.02
CA PHE A 148 1.70 24.90 -10.29
C PHE A 148 1.84 24.65 -8.79
N LEU A 149 0.95 23.86 -8.17
CA LEU A 149 1.06 23.50 -6.76
C LEU A 149 2.32 22.64 -6.50
N LYS A 150 2.62 21.68 -7.35
CA LYS A 150 3.85 20.89 -7.25
C LYS A 150 5.10 21.76 -7.34
N LEU A 151 5.13 22.72 -8.27
CA LEU A 151 6.23 23.67 -8.38
C LEU A 151 6.32 24.58 -7.14
N ALA A 152 5.20 25.14 -6.68
CA ALA A 152 5.17 25.97 -5.48
C ALA A 152 5.66 25.25 -4.22
N LEU A 153 5.38 23.94 -4.10
CA LEU A 153 5.84 23.11 -2.99
C LEU A 153 7.36 22.90 -2.98
N THR A 154 8.07 23.05 -4.10
CA THR A 154 9.54 23.01 -4.12
C THR A 154 10.16 24.21 -3.41
N VAL A 155 9.46 25.37 -3.43
CA VAL A 155 9.90 26.61 -2.79
C VAL A 155 9.29 26.78 -1.40
N LYS A 156 8.01 26.42 -1.23
CA LYS A 156 7.25 26.54 0.03
C LYS A 156 6.63 25.19 0.42
N PRO A 157 7.40 24.29 1.06
CA PRO A 157 6.95 22.92 1.39
C PRO A 157 5.71 22.85 2.31
N LYS A 158 5.46 23.87 3.13
CA LYS A 158 4.31 23.98 4.06
C LYS A 158 3.21 24.90 3.52
N LEU A 159 3.03 24.96 2.19
CA LEU A 159 1.97 25.76 1.58
C LEU A 159 0.59 25.19 1.95
N ASN A 160 -0.29 26.04 2.46
CA ASN A 160 -1.71 25.74 2.62
C ASN A 160 -2.51 26.50 1.56
N ILE A 161 -3.59 25.91 1.13
CA ILE A 161 -4.58 26.53 0.22
C ILE A 161 -5.93 26.56 0.89
N THR A 162 -6.76 27.52 0.50
CA THR A 162 -8.15 27.58 0.93
C THR A 162 -9.03 26.85 -0.07
N SER A 163 -9.82 25.90 0.42
CA SER A 163 -10.77 25.16 -0.40
C SER A 163 -11.87 26.09 -0.95
N TYR A 164 -12.26 25.86 -2.19
CA TYR A 164 -13.42 26.51 -2.80
C TYR A 164 -14.75 25.82 -2.44
N VAL A 165 -14.70 24.67 -1.79
CA VAL A 165 -15.88 23.88 -1.43
C VAL A 165 -16.70 24.65 -0.39
N LYS A 166 -17.95 24.96 -0.73
CA LYS A 166 -18.93 25.63 0.11
C LYS A 166 -20.16 24.75 0.24
N SER A 167 -20.91 24.91 1.33
CA SER A 167 -22.13 24.16 1.64
C SER A 167 -23.12 24.06 0.46
N LYS A 168 -23.32 25.16 -0.27
CA LYS A 168 -24.21 25.24 -1.44
C LYS A 168 -23.82 24.34 -2.63
N PHE A 169 -22.58 23.85 -2.69
CA PHE A 169 -22.09 22.90 -3.70
C PHE A 169 -22.17 21.45 -3.21
N LEU A 170 -22.52 21.26 -1.95
CA LEU A 170 -22.54 19.95 -1.31
C LEU A 170 -23.94 19.34 -1.27
N THR A 171 -24.98 20.14 -1.06
CA THR A 171 -26.35 19.65 -0.93
C THR A 171 -27.38 20.73 -1.24
N HIS A 172 -28.58 20.33 -1.64
CA HIS A 172 -29.76 21.20 -1.78
C HIS A 172 -30.40 21.49 -0.41
N ASP A 173 -30.24 20.59 0.58
CA ASP A 173 -30.84 20.71 1.90
C ASP A 173 -30.27 21.92 2.68
N LYS A 174 -31.15 22.92 2.92
CA LYS A 174 -30.77 24.16 3.60
C LYS A 174 -30.39 23.96 5.06
N ALA A 175 -30.99 22.98 5.75
CA ALA A 175 -30.64 22.65 7.13
C ALA A 175 -29.23 22.07 7.21
N GLN A 176 -28.89 21.16 6.28
CA GLN A 176 -27.54 20.62 6.17
C GLN A 176 -26.50 21.65 5.75
N GLN A 177 -26.86 22.60 4.84
CA GLN A 177 -25.99 23.73 4.52
C GLN A 177 -25.68 24.57 5.78
N LEU A 178 -26.71 24.91 6.58
CA LEU A 178 -26.54 25.68 7.80
C LEU A 178 -25.72 24.93 8.85
N LYS A 179 -25.99 23.65 9.06
CA LYS A 179 -25.17 22.77 9.95
C LYS A 179 -23.70 22.77 9.54
N TYR A 180 -23.41 22.76 8.22
CA TYR A 180 -22.03 22.80 7.70
C TYR A 180 -21.38 24.16 7.95
N ASP A 181 -22.05 25.26 7.60
CA ASP A 181 -21.49 26.61 7.67
C ASP A 181 -21.31 27.12 9.11
N SER A 182 -22.07 26.57 10.07
CA SER A 182 -22.00 26.93 11.50
C SER A 182 -21.08 26.06 12.34
N ASP A 183 -20.55 24.96 11.79
CA ASP A 183 -19.69 24.05 12.53
C ASP A 183 -18.24 24.58 12.61
N PRO A 184 -17.74 24.96 13.81
CA PRO A 184 -16.42 25.55 13.97
C PRO A 184 -15.26 24.58 13.75
N ARG A 185 -15.54 23.27 13.67
CA ARG A 185 -14.52 22.23 13.45
C ARG A 185 -14.31 21.92 11.98
N ILE A 186 -15.13 22.48 11.10
CA ILE A 186 -14.91 22.39 9.66
C ILE A 186 -13.82 23.37 9.27
N THR A 187 -12.73 22.84 8.70
CA THR A 187 -11.61 23.68 8.25
C THR A 187 -11.60 23.81 6.72
N PRO A 188 -11.58 25.04 6.19
CA PRO A 188 -11.44 25.23 4.75
C PRO A 188 -9.98 25.12 4.26
N HIS A 189 -9.02 24.95 5.14
CA HIS A 189 -7.60 24.93 4.81
C HIS A 189 -7.11 23.52 4.55
N ILE A 190 -6.43 23.34 3.41
CA ILE A 190 -5.83 22.07 3.00
C ILE A 190 -4.33 22.28 2.79
N PRO A 191 -3.46 21.46 3.36
CA PRO A 191 -2.06 21.43 2.96
C PRO A 191 -1.94 21.07 1.47
N ALA A 192 -1.29 21.95 0.69
CA ALA A 192 -1.16 21.76 -0.75
C ALA A 192 -0.50 20.42 -1.12
N ARG A 193 0.40 19.93 -0.27
CA ARG A 193 1.02 18.60 -0.43
C ARG A 193 -0.02 17.49 -0.35
N GLN A 194 -0.95 17.55 0.60
CA GLN A 194 -2.01 16.53 0.71
C GLN A 194 -2.93 16.55 -0.51
N LEU A 195 -3.29 17.72 -1.02
CA LEU A 195 -4.09 17.81 -2.22
C LEU A 195 -3.37 17.21 -3.43
N THR A 196 -2.09 17.55 -3.64
CA THR A 196 -1.34 17.02 -4.78
C THR A 196 -1.13 15.51 -4.69
N THR A 197 -0.85 14.97 -3.50
CA THR A 197 -0.72 13.51 -3.30
C THR A 197 -2.05 12.79 -3.38
N LEU A 198 -3.15 13.38 -2.93
CA LEU A 198 -4.50 12.86 -3.14
C LEU A 198 -4.82 12.72 -4.64
N LEU A 199 -4.52 13.76 -5.44
CA LEU A 199 -4.75 13.72 -6.89
C LEU A 199 -3.88 12.66 -7.58
N ASP A 200 -2.60 12.55 -7.21
CA ASP A 200 -1.71 11.52 -7.75
C ASP A 200 -2.19 10.11 -7.38
N THR A 201 -2.64 9.92 -6.14
CA THR A 201 -3.16 8.64 -5.66
C THR A 201 -4.49 8.29 -6.32
N GLY A 202 -5.39 9.25 -6.51
CA GLY A 202 -6.65 9.05 -7.23
C GLY A 202 -6.41 8.56 -8.66
N GLU A 203 -5.51 9.22 -9.40
CA GLU A 203 -5.12 8.78 -10.74
C GLU A 203 -4.54 7.36 -10.74
N ARG A 204 -3.66 7.04 -9.78
CA ARG A 204 -3.09 5.70 -9.61
C ARG A 204 -4.19 4.66 -9.42
N ILE A 205 -5.09 4.87 -8.46
CA ILE A 205 -6.13 3.91 -8.10
C ILE A 205 -7.13 3.69 -9.22
N VAL A 206 -7.50 4.73 -9.96
CA VAL A 206 -8.38 4.58 -11.14
C VAL A 206 -7.69 3.77 -12.24
N SER A 207 -6.43 4.06 -12.51
CA SER A 207 -5.66 3.35 -13.55
C SER A 207 -5.41 1.88 -13.20
N ASP A 208 -5.35 1.55 -11.91
CA ASP A 208 -5.04 0.20 -11.41
C ASP A 208 -6.22 -0.46 -10.65
N ALA A 209 -7.44 0.02 -10.87
CA ALA A 209 -8.65 -0.50 -10.22
C ALA A 209 -8.86 -2.01 -10.47
N ALA A 210 -8.27 -2.56 -11.53
CA ALA A 210 -8.29 -3.99 -11.85
C ALA A 210 -7.70 -4.88 -10.74
N MET A 211 -6.86 -4.33 -9.84
CA MET A 211 -6.31 -5.06 -8.70
C MET A 211 -7.28 -5.13 -7.50
N ILE A 212 -8.42 -4.44 -7.54
CA ILE A 212 -9.42 -4.44 -6.47
C ILE A 212 -10.46 -5.53 -6.74
N VAL A 213 -10.56 -6.48 -5.81
CA VAL A 213 -11.46 -7.65 -5.87
C VAL A 213 -12.53 -7.65 -4.77
N VAL A 214 -12.47 -6.72 -3.82
CA VAL A 214 -13.47 -6.59 -2.75
C VAL A 214 -14.83 -6.17 -3.33
N PRO A 215 -15.98 -6.72 -2.86
CA PRO A 215 -17.30 -6.24 -3.23
C PRO A 215 -17.41 -4.71 -3.14
N THR A 216 -17.82 -4.05 -4.23
CA THR A 216 -17.75 -2.59 -4.33
C THR A 216 -18.99 -1.98 -4.93
N LEU A 217 -19.65 -1.09 -4.15
CA LEU A 217 -20.67 -0.16 -4.63
C LEU A 217 -20.05 1.20 -4.89
N VAL A 218 -20.35 1.82 -6.04
CA VAL A 218 -19.99 3.22 -6.32
C VAL A 218 -21.30 4.02 -6.49
N LEU A 219 -21.52 4.98 -5.61
CA LEU A 219 -22.58 5.96 -5.72
C LEU A 219 -22.00 7.26 -6.28
N SER A 220 -22.51 7.70 -7.42
CA SER A 220 -22.06 8.89 -8.13
C SER A 220 -23.17 9.97 -8.12
N ALA A 221 -22.81 11.20 -7.80
CA ALA A 221 -23.69 12.35 -7.91
C ALA A 221 -23.65 12.91 -9.33
N ALA A 222 -24.81 12.94 -10.04
CA ALA A 222 -24.87 13.38 -11.42
C ALA A 222 -24.57 14.90 -11.59
N LYS A 223 -24.87 15.72 -10.57
CA LYS A 223 -24.59 17.17 -10.55
C LYS A 223 -23.48 17.55 -9.56
N ASP A 224 -22.41 16.77 -9.51
CA ASP A 224 -21.29 17.04 -8.62
C ASP A 224 -20.47 18.24 -9.08
N TYR A 225 -20.33 19.25 -8.21
CA TYR A 225 -19.50 20.44 -8.46
C TYR A 225 -18.08 20.31 -7.89
N VAL A 226 -17.78 19.26 -7.13
CA VAL A 226 -16.51 19.09 -6.43
C VAL A 226 -15.62 18.10 -7.17
N VAL A 227 -16.17 16.97 -7.61
CA VAL A 227 -15.41 15.90 -8.25
C VAL A 227 -15.93 15.59 -9.66
N ASP A 228 -15.08 14.99 -10.47
CA ASP A 228 -15.41 14.55 -11.81
C ASP A 228 -16.08 13.16 -11.75
N SER A 229 -17.39 13.11 -11.93
CA SER A 229 -18.18 11.87 -11.85
C SER A 229 -17.86 10.88 -12.97
N ALA A 230 -17.36 11.32 -14.13
CA ALA A 230 -16.98 10.41 -15.22
C ALA A 230 -15.86 9.45 -14.80
N ILE A 231 -14.89 9.95 -14.05
CA ILE A 231 -13.76 9.14 -13.54
C ILE A 231 -14.21 8.06 -12.55
N GLN A 232 -15.33 8.26 -11.86
CA GLN A 232 -15.94 7.23 -11.01
C GLN A 232 -16.48 6.06 -11.85
N GLY A 233 -17.03 6.36 -13.04
CA GLY A 233 -17.44 5.37 -14.03
C GLY A 233 -16.25 4.58 -14.59
N ASP A 234 -15.14 5.26 -14.91
CA ASP A 234 -13.91 4.61 -15.37
C ASP A 234 -13.33 3.67 -14.30
N PHE A 235 -13.29 4.12 -13.05
CA PHE A 235 -12.88 3.28 -11.91
C PHE A 235 -13.75 2.02 -11.81
N TYR A 236 -15.08 2.19 -11.84
CA TYR A 236 -16.03 1.07 -11.77
C TYR A 236 -15.87 0.08 -12.94
N ALA A 237 -15.70 0.59 -14.15
CA ALA A 237 -15.51 -0.24 -15.34
C ALA A 237 -14.29 -1.15 -15.21
N ASN A 238 -13.20 -0.62 -14.64
CA ASN A 238 -11.93 -1.32 -14.48
C ASN A 238 -11.88 -2.29 -13.29
N LEU A 239 -12.80 -2.20 -12.31
CA LEU A 239 -12.80 -3.08 -11.13
C LEU A 239 -12.86 -4.56 -11.50
N SER A 240 -12.04 -5.37 -10.86
CA SER A 240 -12.11 -6.85 -10.94
C SER A 240 -13.04 -7.49 -9.92
N SER A 241 -13.63 -6.70 -9.04
CA SER A 241 -14.59 -7.20 -8.05
C SER A 241 -15.69 -8.02 -8.72
N PRO A 242 -15.96 -9.27 -8.27
CA PRO A 242 -17.00 -10.11 -8.81
C PRO A 242 -18.41 -9.64 -8.41
N LEU A 243 -18.53 -8.92 -7.29
CA LEU A 243 -19.76 -8.24 -6.88
C LEU A 243 -19.52 -6.73 -6.92
N LYS A 244 -20.01 -6.07 -7.97
CA LYS A 244 -19.87 -4.61 -8.12
C LYS A 244 -21.15 -3.97 -8.65
N ARG A 245 -21.45 -2.76 -8.17
CA ARG A 245 -22.62 -1.98 -8.59
C ARG A 245 -22.22 -0.51 -8.75
N PHE A 246 -22.76 0.14 -9.76
CA PHE A 246 -22.64 1.58 -10.00
C PHE A 246 -24.03 2.21 -10.05
N VAL A 247 -24.25 3.26 -9.27
CA VAL A 247 -25.51 4.00 -9.24
C VAL A 247 -25.23 5.48 -9.44
N SER A 248 -25.75 6.04 -10.51
CA SER A 248 -25.76 7.48 -10.74
C SER A 248 -27.04 8.07 -10.16
N LEU A 249 -26.91 8.99 -9.23
CA LEU A 249 -28.03 9.63 -8.55
C LEU A 249 -28.33 10.99 -9.23
N ASP A 250 -29.44 11.02 -9.95
CA ASP A 250 -29.89 12.23 -10.65
C ASP A 250 -30.21 13.35 -9.65
N ASN A 251 -29.86 14.58 -10.04
CA ASN A 251 -30.03 15.78 -9.24
C ASN A 251 -29.29 15.83 -7.88
N PHE A 252 -28.41 14.87 -7.55
CA PHE A 252 -27.61 14.91 -6.36
C PHE A 252 -26.35 15.79 -6.55
N PHE A 253 -26.01 16.57 -5.53
CA PHE A 253 -24.73 17.23 -5.38
C PHE A 253 -23.73 16.33 -4.64
N HIS A 254 -22.52 16.84 -4.41
CA HIS A 254 -21.42 16.06 -3.84
C HIS A 254 -21.71 15.41 -2.48
N GLY A 255 -22.51 16.04 -1.65
CA GLY A 255 -22.89 15.57 -0.32
C GLY A 255 -24.02 14.55 -0.35
N VAL A 256 -23.90 13.48 -1.10
CA VAL A 256 -24.92 12.47 -1.40
C VAL A 256 -25.71 12.02 -0.16
N LEU A 257 -25.03 11.79 0.96
CA LEU A 257 -25.68 11.32 2.21
C LEU A 257 -26.41 12.44 2.99
N TYR A 258 -26.31 13.68 2.51
CA TYR A 258 -26.90 14.87 3.16
C TYR A 258 -27.88 15.58 2.22
N GLU A 259 -28.26 14.97 1.12
CA GLU A 259 -29.26 15.49 0.22
C GLU A 259 -30.68 15.28 0.75
N GLU A 260 -31.63 16.11 0.28
CA GLU A 260 -33.06 15.96 0.62
C GLU A 260 -33.57 14.54 0.30
N ASN A 261 -33.09 13.95 -0.81
CA ASN A 261 -33.43 12.60 -1.25
C ASN A 261 -32.38 11.55 -0.82
N SER A 262 -31.57 11.83 0.20
CA SER A 262 -30.56 10.87 0.73
C SER A 262 -31.10 9.47 1.06
N PRO A 263 -32.40 9.26 1.40
CA PRO A 263 -32.94 7.91 1.59
C PRO A 263 -32.70 6.98 0.39
N LEU A 264 -32.71 7.49 -0.84
CA LEU A 264 -32.42 6.68 -2.04
C LEU A 264 -30.98 6.11 -2.01
N ALA A 265 -30.02 6.93 -1.61
CA ALA A 265 -28.63 6.50 -1.48
C ALA A 265 -28.44 5.51 -0.31
N ILE A 266 -29.09 5.77 0.81
CA ILE A 266 -29.05 4.91 2.00
C ILE A 266 -29.64 3.54 1.70
N ASP A 267 -30.77 3.47 0.98
CA ASP A 267 -31.42 2.22 0.56
C ASP A 267 -30.50 1.39 -0.36
N GLU A 268 -29.80 2.04 -1.31
CA GLU A 268 -28.84 1.34 -2.17
C GLU A 268 -27.65 0.80 -1.40
N ILE A 269 -27.13 1.57 -0.42
CA ILE A 269 -26.06 1.13 0.47
C ILE A 269 -26.53 -0.06 1.31
N SER A 270 -27.71 0.03 1.94
CA SER A 270 -28.27 -1.04 2.79
C SER A 270 -28.47 -2.35 2.02
N ARG A 271 -29.03 -2.27 0.79
CA ARG A 271 -29.16 -3.46 -0.08
C ARG A 271 -27.81 -4.06 -0.40
N PHE A 272 -26.82 -3.22 -0.79
CA PHE A 272 -25.51 -3.71 -1.15
C PHE A 272 -24.74 -4.30 0.05
N ILE A 273 -24.92 -3.77 1.26
CA ILE A 273 -24.40 -4.36 2.50
C ILE A 273 -24.91 -5.79 2.67
N ASN A 274 -26.23 -5.99 2.53
CA ASN A 274 -26.84 -7.32 2.65
C ASN A 274 -26.30 -8.28 1.58
N ASP A 275 -26.23 -7.83 0.30
CA ASP A 275 -25.67 -8.61 -0.79
C ASP A 275 -24.21 -9.00 -0.51
N SER A 276 -23.42 -8.06 0.03
CA SER A 276 -21.99 -8.27 0.32
C SER A 276 -21.76 -9.26 1.48
N PHE A 277 -22.53 -9.18 2.56
CA PHE A 277 -22.43 -10.15 3.66
C PHE A 277 -22.96 -11.54 3.29
N ALA A 278 -23.90 -11.63 2.36
CA ALA A 278 -24.40 -12.90 1.83
C ALA A 278 -23.47 -13.50 0.74
N TYR A 279 -22.52 -12.71 0.23
CA TYR A 279 -21.63 -13.16 -0.84
C TYR A 279 -20.56 -14.12 -0.31
N GLU A 280 -20.58 -15.37 -0.74
CA GLU A 280 -19.62 -16.40 -0.29
C GLU A 280 -18.19 -16.20 -0.81
N GLY A 281 -18.02 -15.25 -1.71
CA GLY A 281 -16.72 -14.94 -2.33
C GLY A 281 -16.35 -15.89 -3.47
N THR A 282 -15.66 -15.34 -4.48
CA THR A 282 -14.99 -16.12 -5.51
C THR A 282 -13.50 -15.84 -5.46
N ASP A 283 -12.68 -16.85 -5.72
CA ASP A 283 -11.24 -16.64 -5.81
C ASP A 283 -10.91 -15.91 -7.11
N SER A 284 -10.39 -14.70 -7.00
CA SER A 284 -10.00 -13.86 -8.13
C SER A 284 -8.52 -14.00 -8.51
N THR A 285 -7.79 -14.95 -7.92
CA THR A 285 -6.34 -15.12 -8.12
C THR A 285 -6.00 -15.28 -9.60
N ASP A 286 -6.66 -16.18 -10.32
CA ASP A 286 -6.36 -16.45 -11.73
C ASP A 286 -6.56 -15.22 -12.61
N LYS A 287 -7.59 -14.41 -12.32
CA LYS A 287 -7.83 -13.15 -13.03
C LYS A 287 -6.69 -12.16 -12.82
N LEU A 288 -6.25 -11.96 -11.58
CA LEU A 288 -5.16 -11.04 -11.25
C LEU A 288 -3.81 -11.54 -11.79
N VAL A 289 -3.54 -12.83 -11.69
CA VAL A 289 -2.36 -13.50 -12.29
C VAL A 289 -2.32 -13.26 -13.80
N THR A 290 -3.47 -13.40 -14.47
CA THR A 290 -3.58 -13.16 -15.92
C THR A 290 -3.28 -11.70 -16.26
N ILE A 291 -3.87 -10.74 -15.54
CA ILE A 291 -3.65 -9.30 -15.79
C ILE A 291 -2.18 -8.94 -15.63
N THR A 292 -1.57 -9.27 -14.48
CA THR A 292 -0.17 -8.93 -14.19
C THR A 292 0.82 -9.69 -15.08
N GLY A 293 0.47 -10.90 -15.49
CA GLY A 293 1.22 -11.69 -16.48
C GLY A 293 1.21 -11.03 -17.86
N GLN A 294 0.02 -10.65 -18.36
CA GLN A 294 -0.13 -9.96 -19.65
C GLN A 294 0.60 -8.61 -19.67
N GLU A 295 0.59 -7.85 -18.56
CA GLU A 295 1.38 -6.62 -18.44
C GLU A 295 2.88 -6.89 -18.58
N CYS A 296 3.39 -7.91 -17.89
CA CYS A 296 4.79 -8.33 -18.01
C CYS A 296 5.15 -8.77 -19.42
N ASP A 297 4.29 -9.57 -20.08
CA ASP A 297 4.47 -10.02 -21.45
C ASP A 297 4.44 -8.86 -22.45
N LYS A 298 3.58 -7.88 -22.23
CA LYS A 298 3.54 -6.64 -23.02
C LYS A 298 4.85 -5.86 -22.92
N ILE A 299 5.44 -5.76 -21.74
CA ILE A 299 6.74 -5.10 -21.54
C ILE A 299 7.87 -5.92 -22.22
N ARG A 300 7.80 -7.25 -22.14
CA ARG A 300 8.83 -8.16 -22.68
C ARG A 300 8.79 -8.27 -24.19
N TYR A 301 7.61 -8.45 -24.76
CA TYR A 301 7.41 -8.82 -26.17
C TYR A 301 6.61 -7.81 -26.96
N GLY A 302 5.94 -6.87 -26.30
CA GLY A 302 5.05 -5.91 -26.94
C GLY A 302 5.80 -4.83 -27.74
N SER A 303 5.10 -4.25 -28.72
CA SER A 303 5.60 -3.09 -29.45
C SER A 303 5.18 -1.80 -28.74
N LEU A 304 6.13 -0.94 -28.44
CA LEU A 304 5.87 0.39 -27.88
C LEU A 304 5.19 1.31 -28.91
N PRO A 305 4.32 2.24 -28.48
CA PRO A 305 3.90 3.37 -29.31
C PRO A 305 5.10 4.17 -29.81
N LEU A 306 4.99 4.79 -30.98
CA LEU A 306 6.10 5.53 -31.59
C LEU A 306 6.67 6.62 -30.67
N VAL A 307 5.79 7.36 -29.99
CA VAL A 307 6.17 8.42 -29.04
C VAL A 307 7.00 7.84 -27.89
N SER A 308 6.57 6.76 -27.28
CA SER A 308 7.32 6.08 -26.19
C SER A 308 8.67 5.52 -26.71
N LYS A 309 8.70 4.97 -27.93
CA LYS A 309 9.97 4.51 -28.55
C LYS A 309 10.98 5.63 -28.67
N VAL A 310 10.54 6.79 -29.18
CA VAL A 310 11.42 7.96 -29.36
C VAL A 310 11.87 8.50 -28.01
N ASP A 311 10.95 8.62 -27.05
CA ASP A 311 11.26 9.11 -25.71
C ASP A 311 12.27 8.19 -24.99
N PHE A 312 12.04 6.89 -24.95
CA PHE A 312 12.97 5.94 -24.32
C PHE A 312 14.31 5.85 -25.06
N TYR A 313 14.31 5.99 -26.39
CA TYR A 313 15.55 6.09 -27.17
C TYR A 313 16.38 7.31 -26.76
N ILE A 314 15.74 8.47 -26.61
CA ILE A 314 16.41 9.72 -26.18
C ILE A 314 16.96 9.54 -24.75
N GLN A 315 16.13 9.05 -23.81
CA GLN A 315 16.54 8.83 -22.42
C GLN A 315 17.71 7.86 -22.31
N ARG A 316 17.66 6.72 -23.03
CA ARG A 316 18.73 5.72 -23.05
C ARG A 316 20.04 6.29 -23.59
N ASN A 317 19.99 7.04 -24.70
CA ASN A 317 21.18 7.64 -25.27
C ASN A 317 21.73 8.78 -24.39
N ALA A 318 20.85 9.63 -23.84
CA ALA A 318 21.26 10.65 -22.87
C ALA A 318 21.97 10.01 -21.66
N MET A 319 21.43 8.92 -21.11
CA MET A 319 22.06 8.18 -20.02
C MET A 319 23.40 7.56 -20.44
N LYS A 320 23.47 6.94 -21.62
CA LYS A 320 24.70 6.31 -22.13
C LYS A 320 25.82 7.31 -22.34
N TYR A 321 25.53 8.48 -22.92
CA TYR A 321 26.54 9.46 -23.31
C TYR A 321 26.81 10.54 -22.27
N LEU A 322 25.86 10.81 -21.37
CA LEU A 322 25.96 11.84 -20.34
C LEU A 322 25.94 11.28 -18.92
N GLY A 323 25.69 9.98 -18.75
CA GLY A 323 25.55 9.33 -17.43
C GLY A 323 26.80 9.43 -16.57
N PHE A 324 28.00 9.51 -17.17
CA PHE A 324 29.27 9.69 -16.46
C PHE A 324 29.32 10.98 -15.61
N ILE A 325 28.45 11.95 -15.88
CA ILE A 325 28.38 13.20 -15.13
C ILE A 325 27.78 12.96 -13.73
N SER A 326 26.86 12.00 -13.61
CA SER A 326 26.19 11.57 -12.36
C SER A 326 26.82 10.27 -11.86
N ARG A 327 27.26 10.25 -10.61
CA ARG A 327 27.88 9.05 -10.03
C ARG A 327 26.95 7.85 -9.98
N GLY A 328 25.67 8.06 -9.66
CA GLY A 328 24.68 6.97 -9.61
C GLY A 328 24.39 6.37 -10.98
N MET A 329 24.29 7.21 -12.02
CA MET A 329 24.13 6.73 -13.40
C MET A 329 25.38 5.99 -13.90
N GLU A 330 26.56 6.52 -13.62
CA GLU A 330 27.83 5.88 -13.97
C GLU A 330 27.95 4.47 -13.36
N ILE A 331 27.67 4.34 -12.07
CA ILE A 331 27.67 3.05 -11.37
C ILE A 331 26.64 2.10 -12.01
N GLY A 332 25.42 2.58 -12.28
CA GLY A 332 24.36 1.79 -12.89
C GLY A 332 24.72 1.28 -14.29
N LEU A 333 25.41 2.12 -15.10
CA LEU A 333 25.89 1.73 -16.41
C LEU A 333 27.05 0.73 -16.37
N GLN A 334 27.89 0.81 -15.34
CA GLN A 334 29.07 -0.05 -15.20
C GLN A 334 28.74 -1.43 -14.59
N TYR A 335 27.85 -1.46 -13.60
CA TYR A 335 27.60 -2.68 -12.79
C TYR A 335 26.18 -3.22 -12.92
N GLY A 336 25.30 -2.54 -13.68
CA GLY A 336 23.87 -2.81 -13.71
C GLY A 336 23.09 -2.03 -12.64
N PHE A 337 21.89 -1.58 -13.01
CA PHE A 337 21.05 -0.77 -12.11
C PHE A 337 20.43 -1.59 -10.96
N ASP A 338 20.38 -2.89 -11.10
CA ASP A 338 19.93 -3.87 -10.09
C ASP A 338 21.07 -4.43 -9.22
N SER A 339 22.32 -4.02 -9.46
CA SER A 339 23.48 -4.54 -8.75
C SER A 339 23.57 -4.05 -7.29
N GLY A 340 24.23 -4.84 -6.43
CA GLY A 340 24.48 -4.45 -5.04
C GLY A 340 25.26 -3.14 -4.91
N VAL A 341 26.18 -2.85 -5.84
CA VAL A 341 26.96 -1.59 -5.86
C VAL A 341 26.07 -0.39 -6.15
N THR A 342 25.12 -0.54 -7.08
CA THR A 342 24.13 0.50 -7.36
C THR A 342 23.22 0.73 -6.15
N LEU A 343 22.71 -0.34 -5.54
CA LEU A 343 21.87 -0.26 -4.33
C LEU A 343 22.61 0.42 -3.17
N ASP A 344 23.91 0.20 -3.01
CA ASP A 344 24.72 0.90 -2.01
C ASP A 344 24.73 2.42 -2.19
N HIS A 345 24.92 2.87 -3.43
CA HIS A 345 24.83 4.30 -3.74
C HIS A 345 23.44 4.87 -3.44
N ILE A 346 22.40 4.13 -3.79
CA ILE A 346 21.00 4.49 -3.51
C ILE A 346 20.73 4.59 -2.00
N TYR A 347 21.20 3.62 -1.21
CA TYR A 347 21.02 3.62 0.24
C TYR A 347 21.81 4.74 0.93
N LYS A 348 23.03 5.07 0.47
CA LYS A 348 23.80 6.21 0.97
C LYS A 348 23.09 7.54 0.73
N ASN A 349 22.29 7.65 -0.33
CA ASN A 349 21.49 8.83 -0.70
C ASN A 349 22.28 10.16 -0.67
N LYS A 350 23.53 10.12 -1.07
CA LYS A 350 24.42 11.30 -1.14
C LYS A 350 24.73 11.58 -2.60
N ALA A 351 24.18 12.68 -3.13
CA ALA A 351 24.41 13.10 -4.50
C ALA A 351 25.89 13.40 -4.77
N GLN A 352 26.44 12.77 -5.78
CA GLN A 352 27.82 12.88 -6.22
C GLN A 352 27.87 13.10 -7.75
N GLY A 353 28.88 13.80 -8.22
CA GLY A 353 29.06 14.06 -9.66
C GLY A 353 30.31 14.89 -9.90
N ILE A 354 30.81 14.87 -11.14
CA ILE A 354 32.07 15.52 -11.52
C ILE A 354 31.99 17.04 -11.33
N THR A 355 30.79 17.62 -11.54
CA THR A 355 30.55 19.07 -11.46
C THR A 355 29.34 19.37 -10.59
N PHE A 356 29.06 20.64 -10.34
CA PHE A 356 27.80 21.09 -9.72
C PHE A 356 26.57 20.57 -10.49
N ILE A 357 26.61 20.61 -11.82
CA ILE A 357 25.54 20.09 -12.69
C ILE A 357 25.41 18.58 -12.50
N GLY A 358 26.53 17.85 -12.46
CA GLY A 358 26.54 16.41 -12.22
C GLY A 358 25.93 16.04 -10.86
N LYS A 359 26.23 16.78 -9.80
CA LYS A 359 25.59 16.60 -8.48
C LYS A 359 24.09 16.87 -8.52
N PHE A 360 23.65 17.87 -9.29
CA PHE A 360 22.22 18.16 -9.43
C PHE A 360 21.48 17.04 -10.17
N ILE A 361 22.08 16.52 -11.25
CA ILE A 361 21.54 15.37 -12.01
C ILE A 361 21.49 14.13 -11.11
N ASP A 362 22.57 13.84 -10.36
CA ASP A 362 22.61 12.69 -9.44
C ASP A 362 21.56 12.80 -8.32
N LYS A 363 21.34 14.03 -7.83
CA LYS A 363 20.24 14.29 -6.88
C LYS A 363 18.87 13.98 -7.50
N GLY A 364 18.65 14.34 -8.77
CA GLY A 364 17.43 13.97 -9.51
C GLY A 364 17.29 12.46 -9.65
N TYR A 365 18.36 11.77 -10.05
CA TYR A 365 18.42 10.31 -10.15
C TYR A 365 18.09 9.62 -8.83
N LEU A 366 18.74 10.00 -7.74
CA LEU A 366 18.47 9.46 -6.39
C LEU A 366 17.05 9.76 -5.89
N ASN A 367 16.41 10.81 -6.38
CA ASN A 367 15.04 11.19 -6.03
C ASN A 367 13.97 10.59 -6.96
N SER A 368 14.35 9.71 -7.91
CA SER A 368 13.34 8.97 -8.66
C SER A 368 12.46 8.14 -7.73
N ILE A 369 11.20 7.97 -8.09
CA ILE A 369 10.19 7.35 -7.20
C ILE A 369 10.57 5.90 -6.84
N GLY A 370 11.10 5.13 -7.78
CA GLY A 370 11.57 3.76 -7.52
C GLY A 370 12.68 3.70 -6.47
N TRP A 371 13.69 4.59 -6.57
CA TRP A 371 14.78 4.64 -5.58
C TRP A 371 14.34 5.12 -4.21
N LYS A 372 13.39 6.04 -4.13
CA LYS A 372 12.76 6.41 -2.86
C LYS A 372 12.04 5.22 -2.23
N GLY A 373 11.26 4.49 -3.03
CA GLY A 373 10.56 3.28 -2.58
C GLY A 373 11.53 2.21 -2.06
N ILE A 374 12.63 1.93 -2.78
CA ILE A 374 13.66 0.97 -2.37
C ILE A 374 14.30 1.37 -1.03
N ARG A 375 14.59 2.65 -0.80
CA ARG A 375 15.09 3.11 0.50
C ARG A 375 14.08 2.89 1.62
N GLN A 376 12.82 3.21 1.39
CA GLN A 376 11.77 2.99 2.39
C GLN A 376 11.52 1.50 2.62
N ARG A 377 11.54 0.67 1.57
CA ARG A 377 11.47 -0.80 1.69
C ARG A 377 12.53 -1.35 2.63
N LYS A 378 13.79 -0.88 2.52
CA LYS A 378 14.87 -1.28 3.44
C LYS A 378 14.52 -0.92 4.90
N VAL A 379 14.05 0.30 5.16
CA VAL A 379 13.65 0.75 6.51
C VAL A 379 12.54 -0.15 7.05
N HIS A 380 11.48 -0.35 6.28
CA HIS A 380 10.35 -1.21 6.66
C HIS A 380 10.78 -2.67 6.90
N SER A 381 11.73 -3.19 6.12
CA SER A 381 12.26 -4.55 6.34
C SER A 381 12.96 -4.65 7.69
N VAL A 382 13.82 -3.68 8.04
CA VAL A 382 14.50 -3.62 9.35
C VAL A 382 13.49 -3.49 10.49
N GLU A 383 12.48 -2.63 10.35
CA GLU A 383 11.42 -2.45 11.34
C GLU A 383 10.64 -3.75 11.58
N SER A 384 10.19 -4.41 10.50
CA SER A 384 9.48 -5.69 10.59
C SER A 384 10.32 -6.78 11.23
N ILE A 385 11.61 -6.88 10.89
CA ILE A 385 12.52 -7.86 11.49
C ILE A 385 12.67 -7.60 12.98
N LYS A 386 12.93 -6.36 13.39
CA LYS A 386 13.07 -5.98 14.82
C LYS A 386 11.81 -6.25 15.62
N GLU A 387 10.64 -6.00 15.05
CA GLU A 387 9.37 -6.31 15.69
C GLU A 387 9.23 -7.82 15.96
N LYS A 388 9.57 -8.68 14.97
CA LYS A 388 9.45 -10.13 15.14
C LYS A 388 10.55 -10.70 16.05
N ILE A 389 11.76 -10.13 16.05
CA ILE A 389 12.79 -10.44 17.05
C ILE A 389 12.23 -10.19 18.46
N LYS A 390 11.70 -8.99 18.71
CA LYS A 390 11.10 -8.63 20.00
C LYS A 390 9.99 -9.58 20.41
N THR A 391 9.11 -9.93 19.47
CA THR A 391 7.99 -10.86 19.71
C THR A 391 8.48 -12.24 20.17
N LEU A 392 9.50 -12.79 19.50
CA LEU A 392 10.08 -14.10 19.86
C LEU A 392 10.83 -14.05 21.19
N GLN A 393 11.63 -13.01 21.43
CA GLN A 393 12.37 -12.82 22.68
C GLN A 393 11.44 -12.71 23.91
N LEU A 394 10.26 -12.06 23.75
CA LEU A 394 9.24 -12.00 24.82
C LEU A 394 8.69 -13.39 25.18
N THR A 395 8.78 -14.37 24.28
CA THR A 395 8.41 -15.76 24.57
C THR A 395 9.58 -16.62 25.06
N GLY A 396 10.77 -16.02 25.26
CA GLY A 396 11.98 -16.72 25.69
C GLY A 396 12.63 -17.59 24.60
N LYS A 397 12.25 -17.42 23.33
CA LYS A 397 12.83 -18.17 22.22
C LYS A 397 14.16 -17.57 21.76
N GLU A 398 15.12 -18.42 21.44
CA GLU A 398 16.32 -18.05 20.67
C GLU A 398 15.88 -17.63 19.25
N VAL A 399 16.45 -16.54 18.73
CA VAL A 399 16.06 -16.01 17.42
C VAL A 399 17.05 -16.46 16.35
N ARG A 400 16.54 -17.12 15.31
CA ARG A 400 17.29 -17.60 14.16
C ARG A 400 16.66 -17.08 12.87
N ILE A 401 17.42 -16.23 12.16
CA ILE A 401 16.99 -15.58 10.94
C ILE A 401 17.65 -16.24 9.73
N LEU A 402 16.85 -16.65 8.75
CA LEU A 402 17.30 -17.10 7.44
C LEU A 402 16.87 -16.08 6.38
N ASP A 403 17.81 -15.54 5.62
CA ASP A 403 17.54 -14.71 4.45
C ASP A 403 17.76 -15.50 3.16
N ILE A 404 16.78 -15.51 2.29
CA ILE A 404 16.82 -16.25 1.03
C ILE A 404 16.92 -15.29 -0.14
N ALA A 405 17.94 -15.46 -0.98
CA ALA A 405 18.32 -14.56 -2.06
C ALA A 405 18.62 -13.14 -1.54
N GLY A 406 19.32 -13.08 -0.40
CA GLY A 406 19.55 -11.84 0.36
C GLY A 406 20.62 -10.93 -0.24
N GLY A 407 21.33 -11.35 -1.26
CA GLY A 407 22.50 -10.63 -1.75
C GLY A 407 23.56 -10.52 -0.65
N PRO A 408 24.25 -9.37 -0.53
CA PRO A 408 25.14 -9.08 0.60
C PRO A 408 24.41 -8.78 1.92
N ALA A 409 23.10 -8.75 1.92
CA ALA A 409 22.20 -8.60 3.09
C ALA A 409 22.56 -7.45 4.04
N ARG A 410 22.84 -6.25 3.51
CA ARG A 410 23.28 -5.08 4.31
C ARG A 410 22.33 -4.69 5.42
N TYR A 411 21.02 -4.91 5.23
CA TYR A 411 20.03 -4.66 6.27
C TYR A 411 20.12 -5.66 7.43
N LEU A 412 20.59 -6.90 7.17
CA LEU A 412 20.86 -7.87 8.22
C LEU A 412 22.21 -7.64 8.93
N ILE A 413 23.17 -7.01 8.28
CA ILE A 413 24.37 -6.51 8.95
C ILE A 413 23.97 -5.51 10.06
N GLU A 414 23.04 -4.59 9.80
CA GLU A 414 22.51 -3.65 10.81
C GLU A 414 21.79 -4.39 11.96
N ILE A 415 21.10 -5.48 11.67
CA ILE A 415 20.45 -6.34 12.67
C ILE A 415 21.53 -7.09 13.50
N ALA A 416 22.52 -7.70 12.84
CA ALA A 416 23.59 -8.46 13.50
C ALA A 416 24.40 -7.58 14.48
N GLU A 417 24.67 -6.33 14.10
CA GLU A 417 25.33 -5.35 14.97
C GLU A 417 24.49 -4.99 16.21
N SER A 418 23.18 -4.79 16.01
CA SER A 418 22.29 -4.34 17.09
C SER A 418 21.73 -5.48 17.96
N HIS A 419 21.82 -6.72 17.51
CA HIS A 419 21.30 -7.92 18.18
C HIS A 419 22.33 -9.05 18.13
N PRO A 420 23.39 -9.01 18.95
CA PRO A 420 24.47 -10.00 18.93
C PRO A 420 24.04 -11.40 19.38
N ASP A 421 22.89 -11.52 20.05
CA ASP A 421 22.25 -12.76 20.49
C ASP A 421 21.40 -13.46 19.41
N VAL A 422 21.25 -12.82 18.24
CA VAL A 422 20.48 -13.37 17.11
C VAL A 422 21.41 -14.09 16.14
N SER A 423 21.11 -15.34 15.79
CA SER A 423 21.85 -16.10 14.79
C SER A 423 21.28 -15.85 13.39
N ILE A 424 22.11 -15.47 12.43
CA ILE A 424 21.69 -15.11 11.09
C ILE A 424 22.41 -15.97 10.05
N GLN A 425 21.64 -16.56 9.11
CA GLN A 425 22.17 -17.19 7.91
C GLN A 425 21.63 -16.49 6.67
N VAL A 426 22.52 -16.09 5.77
CA VAL A 426 22.17 -15.50 4.47
C VAL A 426 22.51 -16.50 3.37
N ARG A 427 21.56 -16.72 2.47
CA ARG A 427 21.72 -17.54 1.28
C ARG A 427 21.56 -16.70 0.02
N ASP A 428 22.45 -16.89 -0.94
CA ASP A 428 22.34 -16.25 -2.26
C ASP A 428 22.89 -17.19 -3.33
N TYR A 429 22.30 -17.12 -4.53
CA TYR A 429 22.75 -17.90 -5.68
C TYR A 429 24.13 -17.46 -6.20
N GLN A 430 24.40 -16.14 -6.17
CA GLN A 430 25.63 -15.55 -6.69
C GLN A 430 26.75 -15.61 -5.65
N ILE A 431 27.82 -16.32 -5.96
CA ILE A 431 28.97 -16.44 -5.06
C ILE A 431 29.59 -15.07 -4.73
N GLN A 432 29.56 -14.10 -5.66
CA GLN A 432 30.08 -12.75 -5.47
C GLN A 432 29.33 -12.03 -4.34
N ASN A 433 28.00 -12.21 -4.23
CA ASN A 433 27.20 -11.63 -3.15
C ASN A 433 27.56 -12.27 -1.82
N VAL A 434 27.74 -13.59 -1.79
CA VAL A 434 28.16 -14.35 -0.59
C VAL A 434 29.51 -13.87 -0.09
N GLU A 435 30.50 -13.73 -0.98
CA GLU A 435 31.83 -13.26 -0.63
C GLU A 435 31.81 -11.81 -0.14
N GLN A 436 31.07 -10.93 -0.81
CA GLN A 436 30.91 -9.55 -0.39
C GLN A 436 30.27 -9.44 0.99
N GLY A 437 29.25 -10.26 1.28
CA GLY A 437 28.62 -10.33 2.60
C GLY A 437 29.60 -10.78 3.68
N ARG A 438 30.42 -11.80 3.42
CA ARG A 438 31.48 -12.28 4.32
C ARG A 438 32.51 -11.18 4.64
N ILE A 439 32.93 -10.44 3.61
CA ILE A 439 33.87 -9.32 3.77
C ILE A 439 33.26 -8.26 4.70
N LEU A 440 32.01 -7.83 4.43
CA LEU A 440 31.31 -6.83 5.25
C LEU A 440 31.13 -7.28 6.72
N ALA A 441 30.80 -8.54 6.94
CA ALA A 441 30.68 -9.11 8.29
C ALA A 441 32.03 -9.11 9.02
N THR A 442 33.10 -9.51 8.33
CA THR A 442 34.46 -9.53 8.88
C THR A 442 34.98 -8.12 9.22
N GLU A 443 34.77 -7.14 8.32
CA GLU A 443 35.16 -5.75 8.54
C GLU A 443 34.50 -5.14 9.80
N LYS A 444 33.29 -5.65 10.16
CA LYS A 444 32.54 -5.22 11.34
C LYS A 444 32.75 -6.12 12.57
N GLY A 445 33.57 -7.17 12.45
CA GLY A 445 33.83 -8.12 13.53
C GLY A 445 32.62 -8.94 13.97
N LEU A 446 31.65 -9.18 13.05
CA LEU A 446 30.43 -9.91 13.34
C LEU A 446 30.67 -11.42 13.24
N THR A 447 30.25 -12.15 14.27
CA THR A 447 30.36 -13.63 14.36
C THR A 447 29.00 -14.34 14.31
N ASN A 448 27.92 -13.57 14.45
CA ASN A 448 26.55 -14.06 14.52
C ASN A 448 25.83 -14.06 13.16
N ILE A 449 26.52 -13.74 12.06
CA ILE A 449 26.00 -13.80 10.69
C ILE A 449 26.90 -14.67 9.80
N THR A 450 26.30 -15.57 9.04
CA THR A 450 26.99 -16.50 8.12
C THR A 450 26.40 -16.41 6.71
N TYR A 451 27.20 -16.75 5.70
CA TYR A 451 26.82 -16.66 4.29
C TYR A 451 27.09 -17.99 3.56
N THR A 452 26.10 -18.46 2.82
CA THR A 452 26.16 -19.75 2.08
C THR A 452 25.63 -19.55 0.64
N GLN A 453 26.31 -20.14 -0.34
CA GLN A 453 25.79 -20.19 -1.70
C GLN A 453 24.65 -21.21 -1.78
N SER A 454 23.47 -20.80 -2.29
CA SER A 454 22.28 -21.65 -2.40
C SER A 454 21.28 -21.07 -3.38
N ASP A 455 20.61 -21.93 -4.15
CA ASP A 455 19.53 -21.53 -5.04
C ASP A 455 18.19 -21.55 -4.28
N ALA A 456 17.54 -20.38 -4.18
CA ALA A 456 16.24 -20.22 -3.51
C ALA A 456 15.10 -21.00 -4.18
N PHE A 457 15.23 -21.35 -5.44
CA PHE A 457 14.19 -22.03 -6.24
C PHE A 457 14.42 -23.52 -6.39
N ASP A 458 15.60 -24.04 -5.97
CA ASP A 458 15.90 -25.47 -5.96
C ASP A 458 15.36 -26.15 -4.69
N PRO A 459 14.38 -27.07 -4.78
CA PRO A 459 13.88 -27.80 -3.62
C PRO A 459 14.96 -28.55 -2.82
N GLN A 460 16.06 -28.99 -3.48
CA GLN A 460 17.14 -29.69 -2.80
C GLN A 460 17.92 -28.80 -1.83
N SER A 461 17.92 -27.51 -2.06
CA SER A 461 18.58 -26.53 -1.17
C SER A 461 17.99 -26.48 0.25
N TYR A 462 16.83 -27.09 0.46
CA TYR A 462 16.12 -27.13 1.74
C TYR A 462 16.18 -28.50 2.44
N VAL A 463 16.66 -29.55 1.78
CA VAL A 463 16.58 -30.94 2.29
C VAL A 463 17.54 -31.22 3.45
N HIS A 464 18.74 -30.66 3.43
CA HIS A 464 19.76 -30.82 4.47
C HIS A 464 20.05 -29.50 5.18
N ASN A 465 19.07 -29.03 5.94
CA ASN A 465 19.19 -27.76 6.64
C ASN A 465 19.27 -27.98 8.15
N ASP A 466 20.49 -27.92 8.71
CA ASP A 466 20.72 -27.98 10.16
C ASP A 466 20.29 -26.66 10.87
N PHE A 467 20.07 -25.60 10.09
CA PHE A 467 19.61 -24.31 10.59
C PHE A 467 18.08 -24.22 10.53
N GLN A 468 17.41 -24.37 11.67
CA GLN A 468 15.96 -24.24 11.78
C GLN A 468 15.58 -22.78 12.08
N PRO A 469 15.18 -21.98 11.07
CA PRO A 469 14.84 -20.59 11.30
C PRO A 469 13.46 -20.44 11.93
N ASN A 470 13.31 -19.41 12.78
CA ASN A 470 12.00 -18.94 13.25
C ASN A 470 11.63 -17.54 12.70
N ILE A 471 12.57 -16.92 11.98
CA ILE A 471 12.28 -15.81 11.06
C ILE A 471 12.92 -16.14 9.72
N VAL A 472 12.14 -16.06 8.64
CA VAL A 472 12.66 -16.14 7.27
C VAL A 472 12.40 -14.83 6.56
N VAL A 473 13.37 -14.35 5.78
CA VAL A 473 13.26 -13.11 4.99
C VAL A 473 13.39 -13.45 3.51
N ILE A 474 12.53 -12.86 2.67
CA ILE A 474 12.60 -12.90 1.20
C ILE A 474 12.39 -11.49 0.68
N SER A 475 13.44 -10.82 0.25
CA SER A 475 13.37 -9.41 -0.11
C SER A 475 13.91 -9.12 -1.51
N GLY A 476 13.05 -8.52 -2.36
CA GLY A 476 13.46 -7.95 -3.66
C GLY A 476 13.78 -8.99 -4.74
N VAL A 477 13.23 -10.19 -4.63
CA VAL A 477 13.53 -11.29 -5.56
C VAL A 477 12.33 -11.68 -6.43
N PHE A 478 11.13 -11.71 -5.89
CA PHE A 478 9.97 -12.27 -6.60
C PHE A 478 9.54 -11.47 -7.82
N GLU A 479 9.76 -10.17 -7.83
CA GLU A 479 9.50 -9.31 -8.99
C GLU A 479 10.38 -9.62 -10.20
N LEU A 480 11.55 -10.24 -9.99
CA LEU A 480 12.49 -10.59 -11.04
C LEU A 480 12.10 -11.87 -11.80
N PHE A 481 11.22 -12.69 -11.23
CA PHE A 481 10.79 -13.97 -11.78
C PHE A 481 9.31 -13.94 -12.13
N PRO A 482 8.96 -13.95 -13.44
CA PRO A 482 7.57 -13.86 -13.88
C PRO A 482 6.70 -15.07 -13.53
N GLU A 483 7.28 -16.25 -13.46
CA GLU A 483 6.58 -17.53 -13.30
C GLU A 483 6.25 -17.79 -11.82
N ASN A 484 4.95 -17.94 -11.49
CA ASN A 484 4.53 -18.28 -10.12
C ASN A 484 4.99 -19.68 -9.68
N ALA A 485 5.31 -20.57 -10.61
CA ALA A 485 5.83 -21.89 -10.28
C ALA A 485 7.15 -21.83 -9.50
N LEU A 486 8.09 -20.95 -9.91
CA LEU A 486 9.35 -20.73 -9.20
C LEU A 486 9.10 -20.15 -7.80
N ILE A 487 8.20 -19.16 -7.71
CA ILE A 487 7.84 -18.54 -6.43
C ILE A 487 7.25 -19.59 -5.47
N ASN A 488 6.35 -20.45 -5.96
CA ASN A 488 5.79 -21.55 -5.18
C ASN A 488 6.85 -22.55 -4.70
N ASN A 489 7.87 -22.86 -5.50
CA ASN A 489 8.98 -23.72 -5.08
C ASN A 489 9.73 -23.11 -3.89
N ALA A 490 10.07 -21.82 -3.95
CA ALA A 490 10.73 -21.13 -2.85
C ALA A 490 9.86 -21.11 -1.58
N ILE A 491 8.57 -20.76 -1.70
CA ILE A 491 7.64 -20.72 -0.57
C ILE A 491 7.49 -22.12 0.05
N LYS A 492 7.34 -23.16 -0.76
CA LYS A 492 7.26 -24.55 -0.30
C LYS A 492 8.56 -24.98 0.41
N GLY A 493 9.70 -24.60 -0.12
CA GLY A 493 11.01 -24.86 0.50
C GLY A 493 11.10 -24.20 1.88
N VAL A 494 10.73 -22.93 1.99
CA VAL A 494 10.67 -22.21 3.27
C VAL A 494 9.73 -22.89 4.26
N ALA A 495 8.52 -23.28 3.81
CA ALA A 495 7.55 -23.96 4.67
C ALA A 495 8.03 -25.30 5.21
N SER A 496 9.01 -25.94 4.55
CA SER A 496 9.57 -27.21 5.00
C SER A 496 10.63 -27.09 6.10
N ILE A 497 11.20 -25.88 6.30
CA ILE A 497 12.32 -25.66 7.22
C ILE A 497 12.04 -24.67 8.35
N ILE A 498 11.02 -23.83 8.20
CA ILE A 498 10.65 -22.84 9.22
C ILE A 498 9.98 -23.54 10.41
N GLU A 499 10.26 -23.06 11.63
CA GLU A 499 9.57 -23.54 12.83
C GLU A 499 8.08 -23.26 12.78
N ASP A 500 7.26 -24.13 13.41
CA ASP A 500 5.85 -23.83 13.63
C ASP A 500 5.70 -22.55 14.47
N GLN A 501 4.76 -21.71 14.13
CA GLN A 501 4.60 -20.34 14.68
C GLN A 501 5.82 -19.42 14.41
N GLY A 502 6.65 -19.75 13.43
CA GLY A 502 7.70 -18.86 12.91
C GLY A 502 7.13 -17.79 11.97
N PHE A 503 7.91 -16.74 11.74
CA PHE A 503 7.52 -15.58 10.92
C PHE A 503 8.26 -15.59 9.58
N LEU A 504 7.51 -15.34 8.51
CA LEU A 504 8.06 -15.02 7.21
C LEU A 504 7.89 -13.53 6.95
N ILE A 505 8.97 -12.84 6.58
CA ILE A 505 8.97 -11.44 6.14
C ILE A 505 9.29 -11.43 4.66
N TYR A 506 8.40 -10.85 3.85
CA TYR A 506 8.59 -10.80 2.40
C TYR A 506 8.23 -9.44 1.83
N THR A 507 8.89 -9.08 0.73
CA THR A 507 8.59 -7.85 0.02
C THR A 507 7.73 -8.13 -1.21
N GLY A 508 6.83 -7.19 -1.50
CA GLY A 508 5.99 -7.18 -2.68
C GLY A 508 6.12 -5.88 -3.47
N GLN A 509 5.74 -5.95 -4.74
CA GLN A 509 5.64 -4.80 -5.63
C GLN A 509 4.27 -4.80 -6.31
N PRO A 510 3.19 -4.38 -5.59
CA PRO A 510 1.83 -4.43 -6.14
C PRO A 510 1.62 -3.46 -7.30
N TRP A 511 2.36 -2.38 -7.34
CA TRP A 511 2.29 -1.37 -8.38
C TRP A 511 3.66 -0.72 -8.62
N HIS A 512 3.94 -0.26 -9.84
CA HIS A 512 5.13 0.56 -10.13
C HIS A 512 4.92 1.39 -11.40
N PRO A 513 5.06 2.73 -11.33
CA PRO A 513 4.73 3.61 -12.48
C PRO A 513 5.74 3.58 -13.62
N GLN A 514 6.92 3.01 -13.40
CA GLN A 514 8.06 3.11 -14.31
C GLN A 514 8.51 1.75 -14.89
N LEU A 515 7.72 0.67 -14.77
CA LEU A 515 8.15 -0.67 -15.24
C LEU A 515 8.55 -0.68 -16.72
N GLU A 516 7.73 -0.05 -17.58
CA GLU A 516 8.02 0.05 -19.01
C GLU A 516 9.28 0.91 -19.29
N GLN A 517 9.43 2.02 -18.56
CA GLN A 517 10.62 2.88 -18.65
C GLN A 517 11.88 2.13 -18.18
N ILE A 518 11.82 1.47 -17.02
CA ILE A 518 12.94 0.68 -16.48
C ILE A 518 13.39 -0.37 -17.50
N ALA A 519 12.45 -1.16 -18.04
CA ALA A 519 12.76 -2.21 -19.01
C ALA A 519 13.39 -1.70 -20.33
N ASN A 520 13.07 -0.46 -20.73
CA ASN A 520 13.53 0.06 -22.03
C ASN A 520 14.70 1.06 -21.92
N VAL A 521 14.96 1.62 -20.74
CA VAL A 521 16.00 2.62 -20.52
C VAL A 521 17.16 2.07 -19.69
N LEU A 522 16.87 1.24 -18.68
CA LEU A 522 17.88 0.71 -17.76
C LEU A 522 18.29 -0.71 -18.16
N GLY A 523 19.56 -1.03 -17.96
CA GLY A 523 20.10 -2.38 -18.08
C GLY A 523 20.22 -3.07 -16.72
N ASN A 524 20.14 -4.38 -16.70
CA ASN A 524 20.46 -5.17 -15.51
C ASN A 524 21.94 -5.59 -15.51
N HIS A 525 22.38 -6.23 -14.42
CA HIS A 525 23.75 -6.71 -14.26
C HIS A 525 24.20 -7.79 -15.30
N GLN A 526 23.28 -8.29 -16.13
CA GLN A 526 23.53 -9.27 -17.20
C GLN A 526 23.53 -8.61 -18.61
N ASP A 527 23.63 -7.28 -18.70
CA ASP A 527 23.55 -6.51 -19.94
C ASP A 527 22.26 -6.77 -20.76
N SER A 528 21.18 -7.13 -20.07
CA SER A 528 19.86 -7.34 -20.66
C SER A 528 18.82 -6.34 -20.16
N LYS A 529 17.62 -6.39 -20.72
CA LYS A 529 16.51 -5.57 -20.24
C LYS A 529 16.16 -5.92 -18.82
N TRP A 530 15.98 -4.94 -17.95
CA TRP A 530 15.51 -5.14 -16.59
C TRP A 530 13.98 -5.25 -16.55
N ILE A 531 13.47 -6.45 -16.76
CA ILE A 531 12.03 -6.74 -16.79
C ILE A 531 11.60 -7.26 -15.43
N MET A 532 10.60 -6.63 -14.86
CA MET A 532 9.99 -7.04 -13.59
C MET A 532 8.51 -7.36 -13.79
N ARG A 533 8.00 -8.40 -13.13
CA ARG A 533 6.58 -8.68 -12.99
C ARG A 533 6.11 -8.20 -11.63
N ARG A 534 5.17 -7.24 -11.61
CA ARG A 534 4.45 -6.90 -10.38
C ARG A 534 3.46 -8.00 -10.01
N ARG A 535 3.17 -8.14 -8.72
CA ARG A 535 2.11 -8.99 -8.18
C ARG A 535 1.27 -8.19 -7.21
N SER A 536 -0.05 -8.24 -7.36
CA SER A 536 -0.93 -7.62 -6.36
C SER A 536 -0.69 -8.25 -4.97
N GLN A 537 -0.97 -7.50 -3.92
CA GLN A 537 -0.86 -8.04 -2.56
C GLN A 537 -1.80 -9.25 -2.37
N TYR A 538 -3.00 -9.21 -2.98
CA TYR A 538 -3.92 -10.34 -2.97
C TYR A 538 -3.31 -11.61 -3.59
N GLU A 539 -2.63 -11.51 -4.74
CA GLU A 539 -1.95 -12.64 -5.39
C GLU A 539 -0.87 -13.22 -4.47
N LEU A 540 -0.02 -12.37 -3.88
CA LEU A 540 1.03 -12.81 -2.96
C LEU A 540 0.44 -13.49 -1.72
N ASP A 541 -0.56 -12.88 -1.07
CA ASP A 541 -1.21 -13.44 0.11
C ASP A 541 -1.79 -14.85 -0.16
N LYS A 542 -2.34 -15.06 -1.37
CA LYS A 542 -2.86 -16.38 -1.77
C LYS A 542 -1.75 -17.40 -2.00
N LEU A 543 -0.66 -17.01 -2.66
CA LEU A 543 0.50 -17.90 -2.87
C LEU A 543 1.07 -18.38 -1.52
N PHE A 544 1.24 -17.47 -0.56
CA PHE A 544 1.72 -17.82 0.77
C PHE A 544 0.70 -18.65 1.58
N ALA A 545 -0.58 -18.33 1.48
CA ALA A 545 -1.63 -19.06 2.19
C ALA A 545 -1.78 -20.52 1.73
N GLN A 546 -1.43 -20.84 0.49
CA GLN A 546 -1.40 -22.23 -0.02
C GLN A 546 -0.41 -23.10 0.75
N HIS A 547 0.63 -22.51 1.31
CA HIS A 547 1.72 -23.19 2.03
C HIS A 547 1.68 -22.98 3.55
N GLY A 548 0.53 -22.61 4.13
CA GLY A 548 0.32 -22.53 5.57
C GLY A 548 0.67 -21.18 6.21
N PHE A 549 1.04 -20.17 5.43
CA PHE A 549 1.30 -18.83 5.94
C PHE A 549 0.01 -18.00 6.01
N SER A 550 -0.12 -17.21 7.06
CA SER A 550 -1.22 -16.25 7.23
C SER A 550 -0.64 -14.87 7.47
N LYS A 551 -1.03 -13.89 6.66
CA LYS A 551 -0.56 -12.49 6.82
C LYS A 551 -0.85 -12.01 8.25
N ASP A 552 0.16 -11.44 8.89
CA ASP A 552 0.16 -11.00 10.29
C ASP A 552 0.32 -9.48 10.41
N GLY A 553 1.09 -8.88 9.48
CA GLY A 553 1.30 -7.45 9.41
C GLY A 553 1.81 -7.01 8.05
N MET A 554 1.75 -5.71 7.78
CA MET A 554 2.25 -5.14 6.53
C MET A 554 2.56 -3.65 6.64
N LEU A 555 3.67 -3.24 6.03
CA LEU A 555 4.06 -1.84 5.83
C LEU A 555 4.06 -1.52 4.33
N VAL A 556 3.54 -0.36 3.97
CA VAL A 556 3.50 0.14 2.59
C VAL A 556 4.29 1.44 2.48
N ASP A 557 5.06 1.61 1.42
CA ASP A 557 5.78 2.86 1.21
C ASP A 557 4.84 4.05 0.89
N ASN A 558 5.38 5.26 0.86
CA ASN A 558 4.59 6.49 0.66
C ASN A 558 4.00 6.63 -0.75
N TRP A 559 4.35 5.74 -1.67
CA TRP A 559 3.91 5.79 -3.08
C TRP A 559 3.07 4.57 -3.49
N GLY A 560 2.95 3.56 -2.60
CA GLY A 560 2.27 2.30 -2.90
C GLY A 560 3.02 1.40 -3.89
N ILE A 561 4.35 1.56 -3.98
CA ILE A 561 5.21 0.78 -4.88
C ILE A 561 5.63 -0.53 -4.23
N PHE A 562 6.18 -0.46 -3.01
CA PHE A 562 6.69 -1.61 -2.29
C PHE A 562 5.92 -1.86 -1.00
N THR A 563 5.67 -3.13 -0.74
CA THR A 563 5.14 -3.63 0.52
C THR A 563 6.20 -4.47 1.22
N VAL A 564 6.20 -4.43 2.55
CA VAL A 564 6.91 -5.37 3.41
C VAL A 564 5.87 -6.02 4.29
N SER A 565 5.64 -7.29 4.06
CA SER A 565 4.61 -8.07 4.76
C SER A 565 5.26 -9.07 5.71
N SER A 566 4.62 -9.30 6.85
CA SER A 566 4.92 -10.43 7.72
C SER A 566 3.78 -11.45 7.68
N ALA A 567 4.13 -12.74 7.76
CA ALA A 567 3.16 -13.82 7.82
C ALA A 567 3.57 -14.86 8.86
N LEU A 568 2.60 -15.32 9.63
CA LEU A 568 2.76 -16.39 10.61
C LEU A 568 2.60 -17.74 9.93
N PHE A 569 3.55 -18.65 10.15
CA PHE A 569 3.47 -20.02 9.68
C PHE A 569 2.66 -20.90 10.65
N ASN A 570 1.83 -21.77 10.10
CA ASN A 570 1.06 -22.75 10.87
C ASN A 570 1.11 -24.12 10.17
N ALA A 571 1.92 -25.03 10.72
CA ALA A 571 2.15 -26.36 10.18
C ALA A 571 0.87 -27.22 10.09
N HIS A 572 -0.12 -27.02 10.98
CA HIS A 572 -1.38 -27.76 10.96
C HIS A 572 -2.25 -27.43 9.74
N LYS A 573 -2.19 -26.19 9.24
CA LYS A 573 -2.94 -25.78 8.05
C LYS A 573 -2.41 -26.45 6.77
N THR A 574 -1.14 -26.82 6.74
CA THR A 574 -0.51 -27.47 5.59
C THR A 574 -0.93 -28.95 5.50
N ARG A 575 -1.13 -29.64 6.63
CA ARG A 575 -1.48 -31.07 6.69
C ARG A 575 -2.95 -31.38 6.32
N LEU A 576 -3.85 -30.40 6.38
CA LEU A 576 -5.28 -30.56 6.05
C LEU A 576 -5.59 -30.41 4.55
N LYS A 577 -4.60 -30.08 3.72
CA LYS A 577 -4.77 -29.85 2.27
C LYS A 577 -4.06 -30.88 1.38
N VAL A 578 -3.44 -31.94 1.97
CA VAL A 578 -2.81 -33.06 1.24
C VAL A 578 -3.75 -34.27 1.19
#